data_6a120fc710891b447e0579bb3f3130a7
#
_entry.id   6a120fc710891b447e0579bb3f3130a7
#
_cell.length_a   1.000
_cell.length_b   1.000
_cell.length_c   1.000
_cell.angle_alpha   90.00
_cell.angle_beta   90.00
_cell.angle_gamma   90.00
#
_symmetry.space_group_name_H-M   'P 1'
#
loop_
_entity.id
_entity.type
_entity.pdbx_description
1 polymer ?
#
loop_
_entity_poly.entity_id
_entity_poly.type
_entity_poly.pdbx_seq_one_letter_code
_entity_poly.pdbx_strand_id
1 'polypeptide(L)'
;MIAEEFLNRMIPPLKPTETATLALDWMQELHLFQLPVVDDGEYLGLVSQSALIDRPAALLSETKLNAQDVYVFRHEPYLDVLRTAKDAHLQVIAVVDTDRAYVGTVVVDETLAFFAHSQDATPGSTLVLLMDERDYSLTEISRLVESNDAKILSSYVSSYPYDKSKIQLTIKINRMDITRIVATFERFAYKVIARYQPDNGHDEDKERL
;
A
#
# COMPACT_ATOMS: atom_id res chain seq x y z
N MET A 1 4.26 -4.60 -11.37
CA MET A 1 3.13 -4.86 -10.44
C MET A 1 1.95 -4.01 -10.88
N ILE A 2 0.90 -4.66 -11.32
CA ILE A 2 -0.34 -4.07 -11.82
C ILE A 2 -1.52 -4.63 -11.00
N ALA A 3 -2.68 -3.98 -11.07
CA ALA A 3 -3.87 -4.32 -10.27
C ALA A 3 -4.27 -5.80 -10.42
N GLU A 4 -4.19 -6.35 -11.63
CA GLU A 4 -4.55 -7.75 -11.92
C GLU A 4 -3.75 -8.79 -11.12
N GLU A 5 -2.52 -8.47 -10.74
CA GLU A 5 -1.65 -9.39 -9.98
C GLU A 5 -2.09 -9.55 -8.51
N PHE A 6 -2.98 -8.67 -8.02
CA PHE A 6 -3.46 -8.63 -6.64
C PHE A 6 -4.93 -9.05 -6.48
N LEU A 7 -5.52 -9.61 -7.51
CA LEU A 7 -6.92 -10.07 -7.45
C LEU A 7 -7.12 -11.16 -6.42
N ASN A 8 -8.01 -10.92 -5.46
CA ASN A 8 -8.53 -11.97 -4.59
C ASN A 8 -9.69 -12.68 -5.27
N ARG A 9 -9.47 -13.93 -5.65
CA ARG A 9 -10.46 -14.77 -6.36
C ARG A 9 -11.46 -15.43 -5.45
N MET A 10 -11.33 -15.27 -4.13
CA MET A 10 -12.27 -15.83 -3.15
C MET A 10 -13.46 -14.91 -2.89
N ILE A 11 -13.37 -13.64 -3.31
CA ILE A 11 -14.46 -12.68 -3.15
C ILE A 11 -15.46 -12.89 -4.28
N PRO A 12 -16.68 -13.36 -4.00
CA PRO A 12 -17.70 -13.51 -5.01
C PRO A 12 -18.28 -12.14 -5.39
N PRO A 13 -18.46 -11.84 -6.68
CA PRO A 13 -19.30 -10.70 -7.07
C PRO A 13 -20.76 -11.03 -6.75
N LEU A 14 -21.43 -10.10 -6.06
CA LEU A 14 -22.85 -10.25 -5.73
C LEU A 14 -23.72 -9.78 -6.91
N LYS A 15 -24.89 -10.41 -7.07
CA LYS A 15 -25.87 -9.99 -8.08
C LYS A 15 -26.94 -9.08 -7.47
N PRO A 16 -27.51 -8.14 -8.23
CA PRO A 16 -28.63 -7.31 -7.76
C PRO A 16 -29.84 -8.09 -7.26
N THR A 17 -30.04 -9.33 -7.75
CA THR A 17 -31.12 -10.24 -7.36
C THR A 17 -30.88 -11.00 -6.08
N GLU A 18 -29.68 -10.92 -5.50
CA GLU A 18 -29.36 -11.57 -4.23
C GLU A 18 -29.82 -10.73 -3.03
N THR A 19 -29.96 -11.40 -1.89
CA THR A 19 -30.47 -10.78 -0.66
C THR A 19 -29.36 -10.12 0.16
N ALA A 20 -29.74 -9.14 0.95
CA ALA A 20 -28.85 -8.52 1.93
C ALA A 20 -28.30 -9.53 2.94
N THR A 21 -29.09 -10.53 3.34
CA THR A 21 -28.63 -11.62 4.22
C THR A 21 -27.42 -12.35 3.63
N LEU A 22 -27.51 -12.78 2.38
CA LEU A 22 -26.38 -13.47 1.72
C LEU A 22 -25.12 -12.58 1.66
N ALA A 23 -25.28 -11.29 1.35
CA ALA A 23 -24.18 -10.36 1.34
C ALA A 23 -23.54 -10.19 2.73
N LEU A 24 -24.35 -10.12 3.79
CA LEU A 24 -23.87 -10.02 5.17
C LEU A 24 -23.13 -11.29 5.61
N ASP A 25 -23.62 -12.46 5.21
CA ASP A 25 -22.96 -13.75 5.50
C ASP A 25 -21.55 -13.78 4.86
N TRP A 26 -21.44 -13.40 3.58
CA TRP A 26 -20.16 -13.29 2.90
C TRP A 26 -19.23 -12.26 3.55
N MET A 27 -19.77 -11.09 3.93
CA MET A 27 -18.98 -10.05 4.62
C MET A 27 -18.42 -10.57 5.95
N GLN A 28 -19.21 -11.33 6.69
CA GLN A 28 -18.78 -11.94 7.94
C GLN A 28 -17.71 -13.00 7.72
N GLU A 29 -17.89 -13.89 6.74
CA GLU A 29 -16.95 -14.98 6.44
C GLU A 29 -15.60 -14.44 5.96
N LEU A 30 -15.62 -13.40 5.11
CA LEU A 30 -14.42 -12.79 4.54
C LEU A 30 -13.81 -11.68 5.41
N HIS A 31 -14.44 -11.31 6.52
CA HIS A 31 -14.07 -10.18 7.37
C HIS A 31 -14.00 -8.85 6.61
N LEU A 32 -14.92 -8.66 5.67
CA LEU A 32 -15.04 -7.45 4.84
C LEU A 32 -16.31 -6.69 5.18
N PHE A 33 -16.26 -5.36 5.05
CA PHE A 33 -17.43 -4.49 5.25
C PHE A 33 -18.06 -4.01 3.95
N GLN A 34 -17.51 -4.42 2.81
CA GLN A 34 -17.94 -4.02 1.48
C GLN A 34 -17.72 -5.18 0.51
N LEU A 35 -18.67 -5.37 -0.42
CA LEU A 35 -18.54 -6.36 -1.49
C LEU A 35 -18.99 -5.77 -2.83
N PRO A 36 -18.41 -6.24 -3.95
CA PRO A 36 -18.78 -5.76 -5.29
C PRO A 36 -20.14 -6.32 -5.71
N VAL A 37 -20.93 -5.46 -6.36
CA VAL A 37 -22.17 -5.85 -7.02
C VAL A 37 -21.95 -5.77 -8.53
N VAL A 38 -22.28 -6.85 -9.22
CA VAL A 38 -22.04 -7.03 -10.66
C VAL A 38 -23.30 -7.56 -11.31
N ASP A 39 -23.68 -7.02 -12.45
CA ASP A 39 -24.79 -7.49 -13.26
C ASP A 39 -24.33 -7.72 -14.70
N ASP A 40 -24.66 -8.88 -15.26
CA ASP A 40 -24.23 -9.29 -16.62
C ASP A 40 -22.73 -9.06 -16.93
N GLY A 41 -21.88 -9.17 -15.90
CA GLY A 41 -20.42 -8.94 -16.01
C GLY A 41 -20.02 -7.48 -15.87
N GLU A 42 -20.93 -6.53 -15.73
CA GLU A 42 -20.62 -5.12 -15.52
C GLU A 42 -20.57 -4.79 -14.02
N TYR A 43 -19.54 -4.04 -13.61
CA TYR A 43 -19.44 -3.51 -12.24
C TYR A 43 -20.43 -2.39 -12.00
N LEU A 44 -21.32 -2.56 -11.01
CA LEU A 44 -22.34 -1.59 -10.64
C LEU A 44 -21.94 -0.72 -9.43
N GLY A 45 -21.05 -1.19 -8.58
CA GLY A 45 -20.66 -0.50 -7.35
C GLY A 45 -20.37 -1.47 -6.21
N LEU A 46 -20.15 -0.91 -5.03
CA LEU A 46 -19.97 -1.66 -3.79
C LEU A 46 -21.22 -1.55 -2.92
N VAL A 47 -21.63 -2.64 -2.30
CA VAL A 47 -22.59 -2.63 -1.20
C VAL A 47 -21.83 -2.67 0.12
N SER A 48 -22.24 -1.85 1.11
CA SER A 48 -21.63 -1.83 2.43
C SER A 48 -22.52 -2.51 3.49
N GLN A 49 -21.88 -3.08 4.50
CA GLN A 49 -22.55 -3.70 5.64
C GLN A 49 -23.56 -2.75 6.29
N SER A 50 -23.18 -1.47 6.47
CA SER A 50 -24.03 -0.44 7.06
C SER A 50 -25.31 -0.16 6.25
N ALA A 51 -25.31 -0.40 4.94
CA ALA A 51 -26.49 -0.22 4.11
C ALA A 51 -27.47 -1.41 4.18
N LEU A 52 -27.00 -2.57 4.66
CA LEU A 52 -27.74 -3.83 4.66
C LEU A 52 -28.32 -4.22 6.02
N ILE A 53 -27.64 -3.84 7.11
CA ILE A 53 -27.90 -4.37 8.46
C ILE A 53 -29.33 -4.16 8.94
N ASP A 54 -29.96 -3.06 8.53
CA ASP A 54 -31.34 -2.72 8.94
C ASP A 54 -32.40 -3.35 8.02
N ARG A 55 -32.00 -3.96 6.91
CA ARG A 55 -32.92 -4.50 5.90
C ARG A 55 -32.45 -5.86 5.34
N PRO A 56 -32.28 -6.88 6.19
CA PRO A 56 -31.66 -8.15 5.78
C PRO A 56 -32.42 -8.93 4.71
N ALA A 57 -33.74 -8.74 4.61
CA ALA A 57 -34.58 -9.39 3.60
C ALA A 57 -34.65 -8.63 2.26
N ALA A 58 -34.09 -7.42 2.16
CA ALA A 58 -34.13 -6.65 0.92
C ALA A 58 -33.25 -7.27 -0.17
N LEU A 59 -33.59 -7.05 -1.43
CA LEU A 59 -32.72 -7.37 -2.55
C LEU A 59 -31.64 -6.28 -2.69
N LEU A 60 -30.46 -6.67 -3.21
CA LEU A 60 -29.38 -5.70 -3.44
C LEU A 60 -29.76 -4.65 -4.47
N SER A 61 -30.67 -4.96 -5.41
CA SER A 61 -31.25 -3.98 -6.35
C SER A 61 -32.03 -2.85 -5.68
N GLU A 62 -32.50 -3.07 -4.44
CA GLU A 62 -33.26 -2.09 -3.65
C GLU A 62 -32.35 -1.30 -2.71
N THR A 63 -31.05 -1.61 -2.73
CA THR A 63 -30.05 -1.05 -1.81
C THR A 63 -29.20 0.00 -2.53
N LYS A 64 -28.87 1.09 -1.82
CA LYS A 64 -27.96 2.11 -2.36
C LYS A 64 -26.55 1.55 -2.43
N LEU A 65 -26.00 1.46 -3.64
CA LEU A 65 -24.62 1.12 -3.87
C LEU A 65 -23.71 2.35 -3.69
N ASN A 66 -22.53 2.10 -3.16
CA ASN A 66 -21.45 3.07 -3.05
C ASN A 66 -20.43 2.86 -4.19
N ALA A 67 -19.53 3.82 -4.38
CA ALA A 67 -18.36 3.65 -5.24
C ALA A 67 -18.65 3.16 -6.68
N GLN A 68 -19.78 3.57 -7.25
CA GLN A 68 -20.19 3.16 -8.61
C GLN A 68 -19.19 3.56 -9.69
N ASP A 69 -18.53 4.70 -9.53
CA ASP A 69 -17.50 5.22 -10.43
C ASP A 69 -16.09 5.11 -9.84
N VAL A 70 -15.92 4.29 -8.79
CA VAL A 70 -14.63 4.04 -8.14
C VAL A 70 -14.18 2.61 -8.41
N TYR A 71 -13.25 2.48 -9.31
CA TYR A 71 -12.61 1.23 -9.71
C TYR A 71 -11.21 1.54 -10.26
N VAL A 72 -10.43 0.53 -10.54
CA VAL A 72 -9.16 0.63 -11.26
C VAL A 72 -9.18 -0.29 -12.47
N PHE A 73 -8.43 0.07 -13.51
CA PHE A 73 -8.26 -0.83 -14.65
C PHE A 73 -7.22 -1.91 -14.35
N ARG A 74 -7.40 -3.09 -14.95
CA ARG A 74 -6.54 -4.25 -14.71
C ARG A 74 -5.05 -3.99 -14.88
N HIS A 75 -4.68 -3.08 -15.78
CA HIS A 75 -3.29 -2.75 -16.10
C HIS A 75 -2.74 -1.53 -15.33
N GLU A 76 -3.55 -0.92 -14.45
CA GLU A 76 -3.09 0.20 -13.66
C GLU A 76 -2.01 -0.22 -12.66
N PRO A 77 -1.02 0.68 -12.41
CA PRO A 77 -0.02 0.45 -11.41
C PRO A 77 -0.64 0.19 -10.04
N TYR A 78 -0.08 -0.75 -9.30
CA TYR A 78 -0.51 -1.09 -7.95
C TYR A 78 -0.64 0.12 -7.00
N LEU A 79 0.26 1.13 -7.12
CA LEU A 79 0.17 2.33 -6.28
C LEU A 79 -1.11 3.14 -6.55
N ASP A 80 -1.67 3.05 -7.74
CA ASP A 80 -2.94 3.69 -8.09
C ASP A 80 -4.11 2.99 -7.40
N VAL A 81 -4.05 1.66 -7.24
CA VAL A 81 -5.03 0.90 -6.43
C VAL A 81 -5.05 1.42 -4.98
N LEU A 82 -3.87 1.57 -4.37
CA LEU A 82 -3.77 2.08 -2.99
C LEU A 82 -4.26 3.53 -2.86
N ARG A 83 -3.92 4.38 -3.84
CA ARG A 83 -4.37 5.77 -3.84
C ARG A 83 -5.89 5.84 -3.97
N THR A 84 -6.48 5.12 -4.91
CA THR A 84 -7.92 5.08 -5.13
C THR A 84 -8.65 4.57 -3.89
N ALA A 85 -8.16 3.50 -3.28
CA ALA A 85 -8.74 2.94 -2.05
C ALA A 85 -8.69 3.94 -0.88
N LYS A 86 -7.54 4.59 -0.68
CA LYS A 86 -7.34 5.61 0.36
C LYS A 86 -8.28 6.80 0.17
N ASP A 87 -8.34 7.34 -1.06
CA ASP A 87 -9.10 8.56 -1.34
C ASP A 87 -10.61 8.32 -1.25
N ALA A 88 -11.07 7.11 -1.57
CA ALA A 88 -12.46 6.70 -1.46
C ALA A 88 -12.81 6.02 -0.12
N HIS A 89 -11.85 5.84 0.78
CA HIS A 89 -12.02 5.15 2.08
C HIS A 89 -12.58 3.74 1.94
N LEU A 90 -12.04 2.97 0.99
CA LEU A 90 -12.50 1.62 0.66
C LEU A 90 -11.54 0.56 1.17
N GLN A 91 -12.10 -0.56 1.63
CA GLN A 91 -11.37 -1.76 2.04
C GLN A 91 -11.08 -2.68 0.84
N VAL A 92 -11.95 -2.61 -0.15
CA VAL A 92 -11.85 -3.38 -1.39
C VAL A 92 -11.99 -2.46 -2.60
N ILE A 93 -11.27 -2.79 -3.68
CA ILE A 93 -11.35 -2.05 -4.95
C ILE A 93 -11.72 -3.02 -6.06
N ALA A 94 -12.75 -2.67 -6.82
CA ALA A 94 -13.10 -3.39 -8.03
C ALA A 94 -12.06 -3.14 -9.12
N VAL A 95 -11.67 -4.20 -9.80
CA VAL A 95 -10.82 -4.16 -10.99
C VAL A 95 -11.68 -4.45 -12.20
N VAL A 96 -11.58 -3.58 -13.19
CA VAL A 96 -12.37 -3.70 -14.43
C VAL A 96 -11.47 -3.71 -15.66
N ASP A 97 -12.01 -4.16 -16.78
CA ASP A 97 -11.43 -4.01 -18.12
C ASP A 97 -11.94 -2.74 -18.79
N THR A 98 -11.50 -2.47 -20.02
CA THR A 98 -11.78 -1.26 -20.81
C THR A 98 -13.26 -0.91 -20.95
N ASP A 99 -14.15 -1.90 -20.99
CA ASP A 99 -15.60 -1.71 -21.12
C ASP A 99 -16.35 -1.80 -19.78
N ARG A 100 -15.66 -1.51 -18.65
CA ARG A 100 -16.19 -1.67 -17.28
C ARG A 100 -16.58 -3.12 -16.95
N ALA A 101 -16.16 -4.07 -17.76
CA ALA A 101 -16.31 -5.50 -17.46
C ALA A 101 -15.57 -5.83 -16.18
N TYR A 102 -16.26 -6.39 -15.21
CA TYR A 102 -15.68 -6.76 -13.92
C TYR A 102 -14.68 -7.91 -14.08
N VAL A 103 -13.46 -7.69 -13.61
CA VAL A 103 -12.37 -8.69 -13.65
C VAL A 103 -12.19 -9.37 -12.30
N GLY A 104 -12.40 -8.63 -11.21
CA GLY A 104 -12.23 -9.13 -9.86
C GLY A 104 -12.10 -8.01 -8.84
N THR A 105 -11.72 -8.36 -7.62
CA THR A 105 -11.56 -7.41 -6.50
C THR A 105 -10.19 -7.56 -5.86
N VAL A 106 -9.60 -6.43 -5.50
CA VAL A 106 -8.38 -6.34 -4.69
C VAL A 106 -8.77 -5.98 -3.26
N VAL A 107 -8.24 -6.71 -2.28
CA VAL A 107 -8.32 -6.38 -0.85
C VAL A 107 -7.10 -5.56 -0.47
N VAL A 108 -7.32 -4.36 0.06
CA VAL A 108 -6.24 -3.40 0.36
C VAL A 108 -5.26 -3.97 1.38
N ASP A 109 -5.76 -4.61 2.44
CA ASP A 109 -4.89 -5.18 3.49
C ASP A 109 -3.99 -6.30 2.98
N GLU A 110 -4.46 -7.12 2.03
CA GLU A 110 -3.63 -8.17 1.41
C GLU A 110 -2.47 -7.57 0.60
N THR A 111 -2.68 -6.42 0.00
CA THR A 111 -1.63 -5.72 -0.73
C THR A 111 -0.56 -5.15 0.20
N LEU A 112 -0.93 -4.71 1.41
CA LEU A 112 0.03 -4.30 2.43
C LEU A 112 0.90 -5.47 2.91
N ALA A 113 0.30 -6.65 3.09
CA ALA A 113 1.04 -7.87 3.43
C ALA A 113 2.10 -8.22 2.36
N PHE A 114 1.77 -8.07 1.08
CA PHE A 114 2.72 -8.26 -0.01
C PHE A 114 3.92 -7.30 0.07
N PHE A 115 3.67 -6.01 0.39
CA PHE A 115 4.76 -5.04 0.59
C PHE A 115 5.62 -5.38 1.79
N ALA A 116 5.02 -5.74 2.92
CA ALA A 116 5.75 -6.14 4.10
C ALA A 116 6.70 -7.32 3.78
N HIS A 117 6.18 -8.37 3.14
CA HIS A 117 7.01 -9.51 2.74
C HIS A 117 8.13 -9.13 1.76
N SER A 118 7.87 -8.24 0.81
CA SER A 118 8.91 -7.81 -0.14
C SER A 118 10.05 -7.04 0.54
N GLN A 119 9.76 -6.34 1.64
CA GLN A 119 10.77 -5.62 2.43
C GLN A 119 11.53 -6.52 3.40
N ASP A 120 10.92 -7.61 3.87
CA ASP A 120 11.53 -8.53 4.85
C ASP A 120 12.47 -9.55 4.20
N ALA A 121 12.37 -9.76 2.88
CA ALA A 121 13.11 -10.80 2.17
C ALA A 121 14.63 -10.72 2.31
N THR A 122 15.20 -9.53 2.61
CA THR A 122 16.64 -9.36 2.80
C THR A 122 16.90 -8.55 4.07
N PRO A 123 17.65 -9.11 5.06
CA PRO A 123 18.07 -8.37 6.25
C PRO A 123 18.90 -7.15 5.89
N GLY A 124 18.72 -6.07 6.64
CA GLY A 124 19.44 -4.83 6.38
C GLY A 124 19.01 -3.71 7.32
N SER A 125 19.73 -2.61 7.28
CA SER A 125 19.45 -1.42 8.07
C SER A 125 18.77 -0.35 7.26
N THR A 126 18.01 0.51 7.93
CA THR A 126 17.31 1.63 7.30
C THR A 126 17.99 2.95 7.70
N LEU A 127 18.17 3.83 6.73
CA LEU A 127 18.73 5.17 6.89
C LEU A 127 17.75 6.21 6.32
N VAL A 128 17.57 7.30 7.03
CA VAL A 128 16.75 8.43 6.57
C VAL A 128 17.60 9.66 6.40
N LEU A 129 17.64 10.19 5.19
CA LEU A 129 18.35 11.41 4.81
C LEU A 129 17.34 12.55 4.64
N LEU A 130 17.72 13.75 5.11
CA LEU A 130 17.00 15.00 4.88
C LEU A 130 17.81 15.90 3.96
N MET A 131 17.17 16.40 2.90
CA MET A 131 17.83 17.26 1.92
C MET A 131 16.84 18.24 1.27
N ASP A 132 17.35 19.28 0.63
CA ASP A 132 16.54 20.10 -0.26
C ASP A 132 16.14 19.26 -1.51
N GLU A 133 14.91 19.42 -2.00
CA GLU A 133 14.41 18.65 -3.15
C GLU A 133 15.31 18.78 -4.38
N ARG A 134 15.85 20.00 -4.62
CA ARG A 134 16.77 20.28 -5.74
C ARG A 134 18.11 19.53 -5.66
N ASP A 135 18.52 19.13 -4.45
CA ASP A 135 19.81 18.47 -4.20
C ASP A 135 19.66 16.93 -4.22
N TYR A 136 18.45 16.45 -4.46
CA TYR A 136 18.18 15.02 -4.54
C TYR A 136 18.79 14.39 -5.80
N SER A 137 19.69 13.47 -5.59
CA SER A 137 20.31 12.66 -6.64
C SER A 137 20.46 11.22 -6.17
N LEU A 138 19.57 10.33 -6.66
CA LEU A 138 19.66 8.90 -6.33
C LEU A 138 20.97 8.29 -6.86
N THR A 139 21.50 8.77 -7.97
CA THR A 139 22.80 8.34 -8.52
C THR A 139 23.93 8.60 -7.54
N GLU A 140 24.01 9.82 -6.98
CA GLU A 140 25.05 10.16 -6.01
C GLU A 140 24.91 9.35 -4.72
N ILE A 141 23.69 9.21 -4.22
CA ILE A 141 23.38 8.43 -3.02
C ILE A 141 23.76 6.97 -3.21
N SER A 142 23.38 6.35 -4.34
CA SER A 142 23.75 4.97 -4.67
C SER A 142 25.27 4.81 -4.74
N ARG A 143 25.98 5.74 -5.37
CA ARG A 143 27.44 5.74 -5.45
C ARG A 143 28.09 5.77 -4.05
N LEU A 144 27.55 6.58 -3.12
CA LEU A 144 28.07 6.65 -1.75
C LEU A 144 27.83 5.35 -0.97
N VAL A 145 26.67 4.72 -1.15
CA VAL A 145 26.37 3.41 -0.55
C VAL A 145 27.30 2.35 -1.13
N GLU A 146 27.42 2.27 -2.45
CA GLU A 146 28.25 1.28 -3.14
C GLU A 146 29.73 1.44 -2.85
N SER A 147 30.21 2.65 -2.61
CA SER A 147 31.61 2.89 -2.18
C SER A 147 31.96 2.29 -0.82
N ASN A 148 30.96 1.80 -0.08
CA ASN A 148 31.11 1.09 1.18
C ASN A 148 30.76 -0.41 1.05
N ASP A 149 30.87 -0.99 -0.15
CA ASP A 149 30.54 -2.40 -0.45
C ASP A 149 29.11 -2.80 -0.03
N ALA A 150 28.18 -1.87 -0.13
CA ALA A 150 26.77 -2.05 0.21
C ALA A 150 25.86 -1.78 -0.99
N LYS A 151 24.60 -2.22 -0.89
CA LYS A 151 23.58 -2.00 -1.92
C LYS A 151 22.30 -1.48 -1.31
N ILE A 152 21.60 -0.61 -2.04
CA ILE A 152 20.25 -0.18 -1.69
C ILE A 152 19.29 -1.29 -2.08
N LEU A 153 18.49 -1.76 -1.12
CA LEU A 153 17.44 -2.76 -1.32
C LEU A 153 16.10 -2.12 -1.72
N SER A 154 15.80 -0.99 -1.08
CA SER A 154 14.64 -0.17 -1.42
C SER A 154 14.88 1.29 -1.09
N SER A 155 14.14 2.16 -1.74
CA SER A 155 14.17 3.60 -1.46
C SER A 155 12.79 4.21 -1.71
N TYR A 156 12.41 5.17 -0.89
CA TYR A 156 11.24 6.01 -1.15
C TYR A 156 11.46 7.43 -0.67
N VAL A 157 10.85 8.37 -1.38
CA VAL A 157 10.91 9.79 -1.10
C VAL A 157 9.59 10.23 -0.50
N SER A 158 9.64 11.01 0.56
CA SER A 158 8.49 11.67 1.15
C SER A 158 8.76 13.15 1.40
N SER A 159 7.71 13.98 1.41
CA SER A 159 7.83 15.38 1.78
C SER A 159 8.17 15.50 3.27
N TYR A 160 9.02 16.47 3.62
CA TYR A 160 9.31 16.75 5.02
C TYR A 160 8.19 17.58 5.63
N PRO A 161 7.54 17.11 6.75
CA PRO A 161 6.33 17.76 7.26
C PRO A 161 6.50 19.21 7.72
N TYR A 162 7.73 19.58 8.14
CA TYR A 162 8.03 20.89 8.72
C TYR A 162 8.58 21.91 7.72
N ASP A 163 8.96 21.46 6.52
CA ASP A 163 9.52 22.34 5.48
C ASP A 163 9.26 21.73 4.10
N LYS A 164 8.36 22.35 3.33
CA LYS A 164 7.94 21.88 2.00
C LYS A 164 9.04 21.94 0.93
N SER A 165 10.13 22.69 1.18
CA SER A 165 11.28 22.73 0.27
C SER A 165 12.19 21.51 0.43
N LYS A 166 11.94 20.68 1.46
CA LYS A 166 12.76 19.53 1.80
C LYS A 166 12.04 18.22 1.62
N ILE A 167 12.82 17.22 1.33
CA ILE A 167 12.38 15.83 1.24
C ILE A 167 13.14 14.96 2.25
N GLN A 168 12.47 13.89 2.64
CA GLN A 168 13.07 12.75 3.33
C GLN A 168 13.26 11.62 2.34
N LEU A 169 14.48 11.13 2.20
CA LEU A 169 14.78 9.91 1.48
C LEU A 169 15.02 8.80 2.50
N THR A 170 14.16 7.80 2.51
CA THR A 170 14.36 6.57 3.29
C THR A 170 14.97 5.51 2.38
N ILE A 171 16.08 4.92 2.79
CA ILE A 171 16.75 3.83 2.08
C ILE A 171 16.96 2.63 3.00
N LYS A 172 16.66 1.42 2.51
CA LYS A 172 17.04 0.16 3.12
C LYS A 172 18.32 -0.35 2.47
N ILE A 173 19.29 -0.72 3.27
CA ILE A 173 20.65 -1.09 2.85
C ILE A 173 20.93 -2.52 3.30
N ASN A 174 21.55 -3.34 2.44
CA ASN A 174 21.87 -4.75 2.70
C ASN A 174 23.03 -4.97 3.70
N ARG A 175 23.16 -4.10 4.70
CA ARG A 175 24.14 -4.17 5.77
C ARG A 175 23.46 -3.98 7.11
N MET A 176 23.90 -4.74 8.11
CA MET A 176 23.43 -4.60 9.49
C MET A 176 24.15 -3.43 10.17
N ASP A 177 25.47 -3.34 10.03
CA ASP A 177 26.26 -2.18 10.49
C ASP A 177 26.40 -1.17 9.34
N ILE A 178 25.86 0.01 9.53
CA ILE A 178 25.91 1.14 8.58
C ILE A 178 26.74 2.31 9.08
N THR A 179 27.55 2.11 10.13
CA THR A 179 28.36 3.19 10.75
C THR A 179 29.26 3.90 9.72
N ARG A 180 29.94 3.12 8.86
CA ARG A 180 30.80 3.69 7.79
C ARG A 180 30.00 4.42 6.73
N ILE A 181 28.80 3.92 6.41
CA ILE A 181 27.91 4.54 5.43
C ILE A 181 27.41 5.87 5.95
N VAL A 182 26.98 5.93 7.23
CA VAL A 182 26.57 7.19 7.88
C VAL A 182 27.72 8.21 7.86
N ALA A 183 28.92 7.82 8.30
CA ALA A 183 30.09 8.69 8.26
C ALA A 183 30.42 9.19 6.83
N THR A 184 30.18 8.34 5.82
CA THR A 184 30.35 8.76 4.41
C THR A 184 29.32 9.81 4.03
N PHE A 185 28.04 9.63 4.34
CA PHE A 185 27.01 10.62 4.06
C PHE A 185 27.27 11.95 4.76
N GLU A 186 27.64 11.93 6.04
CA GLU A 186 27.99 13.13 6.80
C GLU A 186 29.19 13.88 6.19
N ARG A 187 30.23 13.16 5.74
CA ARG A 187 31.39 13.75 5.04
C ARG A 187 31.00 14.44 3.73
N PHE A 188 29.98 13.94 3.04
CA PHE A 188 29.44 14.54 1.83
C PHE A 188 28.29 15.55 2.11
N ALA A 189 28.20 16.03 3.36
CA ALA A 189 27.24 17.03 3.82
C ALA A 189 25.75 16.61 3.71
N TYR A 190 25.47 15.32 3.63
CA TYR A 190 24.10 14.83 3.78
C TYR A 190 23.70 14.81 5.24
N LYS A 191 22.49 15.27 5.53
CA LYS A 191 21.93 15.25 6.88
C LYS A 191 21.23 13.92 7.14
N VAL A 192 21.81 13.08 7.99
CA VAL A 192 21.19 11.85 8.51
C VAL A 192 20.27 12.25 9.67
N ILE A 193 18.98 11.93 9.58
CA ILE A 193 17.99 12.26 10.60
C ILE A 193 17.49 11.05 11.38
N ALA A 194 17.64 9.85 10.83
CA ALA A 194 17.34 8.60 11.53
C ALA A 194 18.15 7.43 10.96
N ARG A 195 18.45 6.47 11.84
CA ARG A 195 19.06 5.19 11.50
C ARG A 195 18.40 4.09 12.30
N TYR A 196 18.07 2.98 11.64
CA TYR A 196 17.48 1.81 12.26
C TYR A 196 18.31 0.60 11.88
N GLN A 197 18.94 0.00 12.86
CA GLN A 197 19.71 -1.23 12.72
C GLN A 197 18.92 -2.35 13.38
N PRO A 198 18.77 -3.53 12.75
CA PRO A 198 18.20 -4.67 13.43
C PRO A 198 19.05 -4.99 14.66
N ASP A 199 18.41 -5.25 15.80
CA ASP A 199 19.07 -5.55 17.05
C ASP A 199 19.98 -6.78 16.91
N ASN A 200 21.27 -6.58 17.06
CA ASN A 200 22.25 -7.67 17.24
C ASN A 200 22.24 -8.19 18.69
N GLY A 201 21.10 -8.12 19.38
CA GLY A 201 20.95 -8.70 20.73
C GLY A 201 21.65 -7.96 21.87
N HIS A 202 22.01 -6.68 21.69
CA HIS A 202 22.49 -5.84 22.79
C HIS A 202 21.68 -4.53 22.82
N ASP A 203 20.82 -4.45 23.81
CA ASP A 203 20.03 -3.30 24.22
C ASP A 203 20.95 -2.26 24.87
N GLU A 204 21.43 -1.27 24.14
CA GLU A 204 22.11 -0.10 24.71
C GLU A 204 21.76 1.21 24.01
N ASP A 205 20.49 1.53 23.80
CA ASP A 205 20.10 2.92 23.45
C ASP A 205 18.60 3.20 23.68
N LYS A 206 18.05 2.72 24.82
CA LYS A 206 16.69 3.09 25.27
C LYS A 206 16.66 4.27 26.25
N GLU A 207 17.73 5.04 26.37
CA GLU A 207 17.73 6.26 27.19
C GLU A 207 18.15 7.47 26.36
N ARG A 208 17.22 8.09 25.64
CA ARG A 208 17.20 9.51 25.28
C ARG A 208 15.99 9.83 24.41
N LEU A 209 14.85 9.97 25.05
CA LEU A 209 13.76 10.85 24.63
C LEU A 209 13.39 11.74 25.79
#